data_f02d9f409c3f09d04f4c30c853fc6d7b
#
_entry.id   f02d9f409c3f09d04f4c30c853fc6d7b
#
_cell.length_a   1.000
_cell.length_b   1.000
_cell.length_c   1.000
_cell.angle_alpha   90.00
_cell.angle_beta   90.00
_cell.angle_gamma   90.00
#
_symmetry.space_group_name_H-M   'P 1'
#
loop_
_entity.id
_entity.type
_entity.pdbx_description
1 polymer ?
#
loop_
_entity_poly.entity_id
_entity_poly.type
_entity_poly.pdbx_seq_one_letter_code
_entity_poly.pdbx_strand_id
1 'polypeptide(L)'
;MNKDDFASLKRGLEQAAAYQQGAREGYAVHEPVDVKAIRAASGLTQQAFASTYHLPAGTLRDWEQHRRQPDAPARALLMLIRKDPETIAAMLVDQ
;
A
#
# COMPACT_ATOMS: atom_id res chain seq x y z
N MET A 1 -13.16 -3.83 12.31
CA MET A 1 -13.02 -4.96 11.35
C MET A 1 -13.02 -6.26 12.12
N ASN A 2 -13.78 -7.23 11.68
CA ASN A 2 -13.79 -8.52 12.35
C ASN A 2 -12.71 -9.43 11.78
N LYS A 3 -12.57 -10.61 12.38
CA LYS A 3 -11.51 -11.56 12.03
C LYS A 3 -11.64 -12.04 10.57
N ASP A 4 -12.87 -12.25 10.13
CA ASP A 4 -13.11 -12.74 8.76
C ASP A 4 -12.76 -11.66 7.72
N ASP A 5 -13.07 -10.40 8.03
CA ASP A 5 -12.73 -9.29 7.13
C ASP A 5 -11.23 -9.15 6.99
N PHE A 6 -10.50 -9.29 8.09
CA PHE A 6 -9.05 -9.23 8.04
C PHE A 6 -8.46 -10.37 7.22
N ALA A 7 -8.97 -11.58 7.41
CA ALA A 7 -8.51 -12.74 6.65
C ALA A 7 -8.77 -12.56 5.16
N SER A 8 -9.94 -12.01 4.81
CA SER A 8 -10.27 -11.74 3.41
C SER A 8 -9.34 -10.72 2.79
N LEU A 9 -9.03 -9.65 3.53
CA LEU A 9 -8.10 -8.62 3.05
C LEU A 9 -6.71 -9.21 2.83
N LYS A 10 -6.22 -9.98 3.78
CA LYS A 10 -4.91 -10.61 3.67
C LYS A 10 -4.84 -11.54 2.48
N ARG A 11 -5.88 -12.34 2.28
CA ARG A 11 -5.95 -13.26 1.14
C ARG A 11 -5.95 -12.50 -0.18
N GLY A 12 -6.69 -11.40 -0.24
CA GLY A 12 -6.73 -10.57 -1.43
C GLY A 12 -5.37 -10.01 -1.78
N LEU A 13 -4.63 -9.55 -0.78
CA LEU A 13 -3.28 -9.03 -0.98
C LEU A 13 -2.34 -10.13 -1.48
N GLU A 14 -2.41 -11.31 -0.90
CA GLU A 14 -1.57 -12.43 -1.30
C GLU A 14 -1.89 -12.88 -2.73
N GLN A 15 -3.16 -12.94 -3.08
CA GLN A 15 -3.59 -13.30 -4.42
C GLN A 15 -3.14 -12.27 -5.45
N ALA A 16 -3.26 -10.99 -5.12
CA ALA A 16 -2.82 -9.93 -6.02
C ALA A 16 -1.31 -10.03 -6.29
N ALA A 17 -0.52 -10.28 -5.24
CA ALA A 17 0.92 -10.42 -5.39
C ALA A 17 1.27 -11.65 -6.25
N ALA A 18 0.62 -12.77 -6.01
CA ALA A 18 0.86 -13.99 -6.78
C ALA A 18 0.46 -13.80 -8.23
N TYR A 19 -0.67 -13.17 -8.48
CA TYR A 19 -1.13 -12.89 -9.84
C TYR A 19 -0.12 -12.02 -10.59
N GLN A 20 0.37 -10.97 -9.92
CA GLN A 20 1.34 -10.08 -10.55
C GLN A 20 2.64 -10.80 -10.88
N GLN A 21 3.08 -11.70 -10.02
CA GLN A 21 4.29 -12.47 -10.28
C GLN A 21 4.11 -13.38 -11.48
N GLY A 22 2.98 -14.05 -11.58
CA GLY A 22 2.70 -14.89 -12.73
C GLY A 22 2.56 -14.09 -14.01
N ALA A 23 1.90 -12.95 -13.94
CA ALA A 23 1.72 -12.08 -15.10
C ALA A 23 3.03 -11.46 -15.56
N ARG A 24 4.02 -11.32 -14.68
CA ARG A 24 5.30 -10.70 -15.03
C ARG A 24 6.07 -11.48 -16.09
N GLU A 25 5.81 -12.73 -16.22
CA GLU A 25 6.41 -13.49 -17.31
C GLU A 25 5.91 -12.98 -18.65
N GLY A 26 4.69 -12.42 -18.69
CA GLY A 26 4.12 -11.83 -19.89
C GLY A 26 4.15 -10.32 -19.93
N TYR A 27 4.53 -9.67 -18.82
CA TYR A 27 4.56 -8.21 -18.74
C TYR A 27 5.94 -7.76 -18.29
N ALA A 28 6.52 -6.91 -19.07
CA ALA A 28 7.86 -6.43 -18.79
C ALA A 28 7.91 -5.42 -17.64
N VAL A 29 6.85 -4.64 -17.44
CA VAL A 29 6.96 -3.44 -16.60
C VAL A 29 5.70 -3.19 -15.81
N HIS A 30 5.88 -2.86 -14.54
CA HIS A 30 4.86 -2.18 -13.74
C HIS A 30 5.21 -0.70 -13.66
N GLU A 31 4.23 0.16 -13.82
CA GLU A 31 4.46 1.58 -13.61
C GLU A 31 4.84 1.81 -12.15
N PRO A 32 5.80 2.71 -11.89
CA PRO A 32 6.13 3.06 -10.51
C PRO A 32 4.91 3.63 -9.80
N VAL A 33 4.79 3.29 -8.52
CA VAL A 33 3.75 3.86 -7.69
C VAL A 33 4.15 5.26 -7.29
N ASP A 34 3.29 6.24 -7.52
CA ASP A 34 3.53 7.60 -7.08
C ASP A 34 3.03 7.75 -5.64
N VAL A 35 3.91 7.38 -4.71
CA VAL A 35 3.57 7.36 -3.28
C VAL A 35 3.24 8.77 -2.78
N LYS A 36 3.97 9.76 -3.25
CA LYS A 36 3.73 11.14 -2.84
C LYS A 36 2.34 11.60 -3.26
N ALA A 37 1.92 11.25 -4.47
CA ALA A 37 0.58 11.62 -4.94
C ALA A 37 -0.51 10.93 -4.13
N ILE A 38 -0.31 9.65 -3.78
CA ILE A 38 -1.25 8.93 -2.95
C ILE A 38 -1.40 9.60 -1.60
N ARG A 39 -0.28 9.97 -0.98
CA ARG A 39 -0.31 10.67 0.30
C ARG A 39 -0.97 12.03 0.18
N ALA A 40 -0.64 12.78 -0.86
CA ALA A 40 -1.22 14.12 -1.07
C ALA A 40 -2.74 14.04 -1.20
N ALA A 41 -3.25 13.02 -1.88
CA ALA A 41 -4.68 12.83 -2.04
C ALA A 41 -5.36 12.51 -0.70
N SER A 42 -4.63 11.92 0.26
CA SER A 42 -5.16 11.63 1.58
C SER A 42 -5.19 12.86 2.49
N GLY A 43 -4.47 13.92 2.14
CA GLY A 43 -4.38 15.13 2.94
C GLY A 43 -3.48 15.02 4.17
N LEU A 44 -2.71 13.94 4.28
CA LEU A 44 -1.88 13.69 5.46
C LEU A 44 -0.43 14.10 5.21
N THR A 45 0.25 14.49 6.30
CA THR A 45 1.71 14.67 6.27
C THR A 45 2.39 13.33 6.15
N GLN A 46 3.70 13.34 5.85
CA GLN A 46 4.47 12.10 5.82
C GLN A 46 4.37 11.33 7.13
N GLN A 47 4.51 12.03 8.24
CA GLN A 47 4.48 11.38 9.54
C GLN A 47 3.10 10.82 9.85
N ALA A 48 2.05 11.59 9.59
CA ALA A 48 0.69 11.16 9.83
C ALA A 48 0.32 9.97 8.94
N PHE A 49 0.72 10.01 7.68
CA PHE A 49 0.46 8.92 6.74
C PHE A 49 1.15 7.64 7.20
N ALA A 50 2.43 7.74 7.55
CA ALA A 50 3.18 6.59 8.03
C ALA A 50 2.53 5.99 9.28
N SER A 51 2.14 6.82 10.22
CA SER A 51 1.50 6.36 11.44
C SER A 51 0.15 5.70 11.15
N THR A 52 -0.66 6.33 10.31
CA THR A 52 -2.00 5.83 9.99
C THR A 52 -1.96 4.46 9.34
N TYR A 53 -1.01 4.25 8.43
CA TYR A 53 -0.95 3.03 7.63
C TYR A 53 0.15 2.08 8.09
N HIS A 54 0.70 2.31 9.29
CA HIS A 54 1.67 1.41 9.92
C HIS A 54 2.92 1.21 9.07
N LEU A 55 3.38 2.29 8.44
CA LEU A 55 4.59 2.27 7.62
C LEU A 55 5.72 2.97 8.35
N PRO A 56 6.95 2.49 8.24
CA PRO A 56 8.10 3.24 8.79
C PRO A 56 8.23 4.57 8.04
N ALA A 57 8.41 5.65 8.79
CA ALA A 57 8.49 6.97 8.19
C ALA A 57 9.68 7.10 7.25
N GLY A 58 10.82 6.50 7.61
CA GLY A 58 12.00 6.53 6.75
C GLY A 58 11.79 5.79 5.43
N THR A 59 11.08 4.67 5.49
CA THR A 59 10.74 3.91 4.28
C THR A 59 9.82 4.73 3.38
N LEU A 60 8.82 5.36 3.96
CA LEU A 60 7.90 6.22 3.19
C LEU A 60 8.68 7.35 2.51
N ARG A 61 9.60 7.98 3.24
CA ARG A 61 10.42 9.03 2.68
C ARG A 61 11.25 8.54 1.50
N ASP A 62 11.85 7.37 1.64
CA ASP A 62 12.66 6.79 0.57
C ASP A 62 11.81 6.53 -0.68
N TRP A 63 10.60 6.03 -0.51
CA TRP A 63 9.68 5.82 -1.63
C TRP A 63 9.34 7.14 -2.32
N GLU A 64 9.06 8.18 -1.53
CA GLU A 64 8.68 9.47 -2.12
C GLU A 64 9.84 10.14 -2.84
N GLN A 65 11.07 9.89 -2.38
CA GLN A 65 12.27 10.44 -3.01
C GLN A 65 12.87 9.51 -4.06
N HIS A 66 12.17 8.41 -4.37
CA HIS A 66 12.59 7.46 -5.40
C HIS A 66 13.92 6.76 -5.11
N ARG A 67 14.30 6.69 -3.83
CA ARG A 67 15.50 5.94 -3.42
C ARG A 67 15.25 4.45 -3.38
N ARG A 68 14.00 4.06 -3.11
CA ARG A 68 13.57 2.68 -3.03
C ARG A 68 12.18 2.58 -3.63
N GLN A 69 11.84 1.40 -4.13
CA GLN A 69 10.50 1.13 -4.63
C GLN A 69 9.76 0.25 -3.63
N PRO A 70 8.46 0.47 -3.43
CA PRO A 70 7.68 -0.46 -2.61
C PRO A 70 7.73 -1.87 -3.20
N ASP A 71 7.87 -2.86 -2.33
CA ASP A 71 7.79 -4.25 -2.77
C ASP A 71 6.32 -4.61 -3.08
N ALA A 72 6.08 -5.83 -3.54
CA ALA A 72 4.76 -6.21 -4.01
C ALA A 72 3.67 -6.06 -2.95
N PRO A 73 3.85 -6.51 -1.70
CA PRO A 73 2.83 -6.30 -0.68
C PRO A 73 2.58 -4.83 -0.36
N ALA A 74 3.66 -4.03 -0.27
CA ALA A 74 3.51 -2.61 0.00
C ALA A 74 2.81 -1.90 -1.15
N ARG A 75 3.13 -2.27 -2.38
CA ARG A 75 2.47 -1.74 -3.57
C ARG A 75 0.99 -2.03 -3.54
N ALA A 76 0.60 -3.25 -3.20
CA ALA A 76 -0.81 -3.62 -3.10
C ALA A 76 -1.53 -2.79 -2.03
N LEU A 77 -0.90 -2.59 -0.88
CA LEU A 77 -1.46 -1.75 0.18
C LEU A 77 -1.65 -0.32 -0.31
N LEU A 78 -0.65 0.24 -0.97
CA LEU A 78 -0.73 1.61 -1.49
C LEU A 78 -1.85 1.76 -2.52
N MET A 79 -2.08 0.77 -3.34
CA MET A 79 -3.18 0.79 -4.30
C MET A 79 -4.54 0.77 -3.61
N LEU A 80 -4.68 0.01 -2.52
CA LEU A 80 -5.90 0.01 -1.72
C LEU A 80 -6.13 1.38 -1.06
N ILE A 81 -5.07 1.97 -0.51
CA ILE A 81 -5.15 3.29 0.08
C ILE A 81 -5.59 4.32 -0.96
N ARG A 82 -5.07 4.22 -2.16
CA ARG A 82 -5.46 5.13 -3.24
C ARG A 82 -6.95 5.02 -3.56
N LYS A 83 -7.49 3.80 -3.54
CA LYS A 83 -8.89 3.58 -3.85
C LYS A 83 -9.82 4.09 -2.75
N ASP A 84 -9.48 3.81 -1.50
CA ASP A 84 -10.37 4.14 -0.38
C ASP A 84 -9.55 4.32 0.90
N PRO A 85 -8.90 5.47 1.04
CA PRO A 85 -8.00 5.71 2.16
C PRO A 85 -8.73 5.64 3.51
N GLU A 86 -9.96 6.10 3.59
CA GLU A 86 -10.69 6.14 4.85
C GLU A 86 -11.01 4.74 5.35
N THR A 87 -11.46 3.87 4.47
CA THR A 87 -11.78 2.50 4.84
C THR A 87 -10.54 1.74 5.29
N ILE A 88 -9.45 1.90 4.56
CA ILE A 88 -8.21 1.21 4.91
C ILE A 88 -7.67 1.72 6.24
N ALA A 89 -7.71 3.03 6.47
CA ALA A 89 -7.28 3.61 7.74
C ALA A 89 -8.11 3.05 8.90
N ALA A 90 -9.42 2.96 8.72
CA ALA A 90 -10.31 2.43 9.74
C ALA A 90 -10.00 0.96 10.07
N MET A 91 -9.65 0.18 9.06
CA MET A 91 -9.30 -1.23 9.25
C MET A 91 -8.01 -1.40 10.04
N LEU A 92 -7.12 -0.42 10.00
CA LEU A 92 -5.83 -0.48 10.67
C LEU A 92 -5.83 0.14 12.06
N VAL A 93 -6.91 0.77 12.46
CA VAL A 93 -7.05 1.31 13.81
C VAL A 93 -7.09 0.13 14.78
N ASP A 94 -6.45 0.29 15.93
CA ASP A 94 -6.45 -0.71 17.00
C ASP A 94 -5.66 -1.99 16.67
N GLN A 95 -4.70 -1.89 15.79
CA GLN A 95 -3.79 -2.99 15.50
C GLN A 95 -2.64 -3.08 16.52
#